data_06c9dcba05d515b47b910309646b2e0c
#
_entry.id   06c9dcba05d515b47b910309646b2e0c
#
_cell.length_a   1.000
_cell.length_b   1.000
_cell.length_c   1.000
_cell.angle_alpha   90.00
_cell.angle_beta   90.00
_cell.angle_gamma   90.00
#
_symmetry.space_group_name_H-M   'P 1'
#
loop_
_entity.id
_entity.type
_entity.pdbx_description
1 polymer ?
#
loop_
_entity_poly.entity_id
_entity_poly.type
_entity_poly.pdbx_seq_one_letter_code
_entity_poly.pdbx_strand_id
1 'polypeptide(L)'
;STLLASSAASDVYKRQVWRHKNLFRTETGLYKQMEENYIGKLIEYERVRQGMSADTVCSGLCDLNMYDRLKQGEDIGDIHVVRLVLQRLGISAGLAGRYLCRDEYDEMSARFNILEYLRVNQLIEAEDAVKKYESQYCAHNNLNRQFRMYMKARIAEFHGDREKALMQYAAAAALTIGDYRGTEFTCISMYEYFLLANVARLDALLGHTAEAELLYERLLAYIKRKKVDLWTMACIYPKTICEMLRINTPQNMGSYDRQIWLDECNEAVRILRDTERLHFISPLLRNRRTLLELLEEKADEQWDEFLEHYEWIRDKYNVTGELLEWYPYYNSDWELYPVEKLIDERRRLYGMTVEELADGVCATETVSRIINRRVSPKRSTVEALLDKLGLGGVLSENVIVSDDWETHRIWDDM
;
A
#
# COMPACT_ATOMS: atom_id res chain seq x y z
N SER A 1 12.25 28.67 -11.11
CA SER A 1 11.17 27.74 -11.57
C SER A 1 10.98 26.53 -10.65
N THR A 2 11.97 26.15 -9.83
CA THR A 2 11.92 25.02 -8.89
C THR A 2 11.06 25.30 -7.65
N LEU A 3 10.95 26.53 -7.20
CA LEU A 3 10.11 26.92 -6.05
C LEU A 3 8.60 26.83 -6.34
N LEU A 4 8.18 27.01 -7.58
CA LEU A 4 6.78 26.89 -7.99
C LEU A 4 6.31 25.41 -8.05
N ALA A 5 7.21 24.49 -8.41
CA ALA A 5 6.89 23.06 -8.43
C ALA A 5 6.75 22.47 -7.02
N SER A 6 7.54 22.93 -6.05
CA SER A 6 7.45 22.52 -4.64
C SER A 6 6.16 23.02 -3.97
N SER A 7 5.76 24.27 -4.26
CA SER A 7 4.49 24.83 -3.78
C SER A 7 3.29 24.11 -4.38
N ALA A 8 3.32 23.80 -5.68
CA ALA A 8 2.24 23.07 -6.35
C ALA A 8 2.09 21.63 -5.81
N ALA A 9 3.19 20.93 -5.55
CA ALA A 9 3.15 19.59 -4.96
C ALA A 9 2.57 19.60 -3.53
N SER A 10 2.96 20.59 -2.72
CA SER A 10 2.40 20.79 -1.37
C SER A 10 0.91 21.16 -1.41
N ASP A 11 0.49 21.98 -2.37
CA ASP A 11 -0.92 22.36 -2.54
C ASP A 11 -1.77 21.22 -3.09
N VAL A 12 -1.22 20.38 -3.96
CA VAL A 12 -1.86 19.15 -4.44
C VAL A 12 -2.05 18.16 -3.28
N TYR A 13 -1.01 17.97 -2.46
CA TYR A 13 -1.08 17.11 -1.28
C TYR A 13 -2.11 17.62 -0.25
N LYS A 14 -2.10 18.93 0.06
CA LYS A 14 -3.11 19.55 0.94
C LYS A 14 -4.52 19.44 0.39
N ARG A 15 -4.71 19.57 -0.93
CA ARG A 15 -6.02 19.39 -1.59
C ARG A 15 -6.47 17.93 -1.59
N GLN A 16 -5.54 16.96 -1.72
CA GLN A 16 -5.85 15.53 -1.61
C GLN A 16 -6.31 15.17 -0.19
N VAL A 17 -5.58 15.62 0.84
CA VAL A 17 -5.96 15.43 2.25
C VAL A 17 -7.29 16.14 2.56
N TRP A 18 -7.50 17.36 2.01
CA TRP A 18 -8.74 18.11 2.21
C TRP A 18 -9.92 17.48 1.45
N ARG A 19 -9.71 16.95 0.23
CA ARG A 19 -10.75 16.21 -0.53
C ARG A 19 -11.06 14.86 0.13
N HIS A 20 -10.08 14.14 0.65
CA HIS A 20 -10.31 12.93 1.45
C HIS A 20 -11.17 13.25 2.68
N LYS A 21 -10.81 14.26 3.45
CA LYS A 21 -11.63 14.72 4.60
C LYS A 21 -13.06 15.15 4.17
N ASN A 22 -13.24 15.67 2.96
CA ASN A 22 -14.56 16.09 2.47
C ASN A 22 -15.35 14.99 1.75
N LEU A 23 -14.72 14.04 1.07
CA LEU A 23 -15.37 12.81 0.60
C LEU A 23 -15.91 11.99 1.77
N PHE A 24 -15.11 11.86 2.83
CA PHE A 24 -15.57 11.28 4.09
C PHE A 24 -16.69 12.12 4.75
N ARG A 25 -16.68 13.45 4.61
CA ARG A 25 -17.75 14.32 5.15
C ARG A 25 -19.08 14.21 4.41
N THR A 26 -19.11 13.92 3.13
CA THR A 26 -20.34 13.84 2.34
C THR A 26 -21.02 12.48 2.41
N GLU A 27 -20.27 11.38 2.51
CA GLU A 27 -20.85 10.06 2.76
C GLU A 27 -21.09 9.76 4.25
N THR A 28 -20.48 10.51 5.15
CA THR A 28 -20.38 10.25 6.58
C THR A 28 -21.09 11.26 7.48
N GLY A 29 -22.18 11.82 7.05
CA GLY A 29 -23.10 12.51 7.99
C GLY A 29 -23.47 11.65 9.20
N LEU A 30 -23.35 10.34 9.10
CA LEU A 30 -23.53 9.34 10.15
C LEU A 30 -22.33 9.24 11.14
N TYR A 31 -21.11 9.51 10.66
CA TYR A 31 -19.90 9.33 11.49
C TYR A 31 -19.68 10.45 12.51
N LYS A 32 -20.38 11.57 12.38
CA LYS A 32 -20.28 12.74 13.28
C LYS A 32 -20.95 12.53 14.66
N GLN A 33 -21.65 11.41 14.86
CA GLN A 33 -22.35 11.07 16.11
C GLN A 33 -21.75 9.88 16.88
N MET A 34 -20.62 9.34 16.45
CA MET A 34 -20.00 8.18 17.11
C MET A 34 -19.02 8.67 18.18
N GLU A 35 -19.52 8.87 19.39
CA GLU A 35 -18.73 9.04 20.61
C GLU A 35 -18.02 7.74 20.95
N GLU A 36 -16.79 7.84 21.44
CA GLU A 36 -15.94 6.76 21.98
C GLU A 36 -15.85 5.45 21.21
N ASN A 37 -14.65 4.99 20.91
CA ASN A 37 -14.38 3.75 20.14
C ASN A 37 -14.85 3.75 18.67
N TYR A 38 -14.41 4.75 17.92
CA TYR A 38 -14.82 4.93 16.52
C TYR A 38 -14.47 3.72 15.62
N ILE A 39 -13.25 3.19 15.69
CA ILE A 39 -12.78 2.11 14.81
C ILE A 39 -13.55 0.81 15.08
N GLY A 40 -13.71 0.42 16.32
CA GLY A 40 -14.44 -0.80 16.68
C GLY A 40 -15.92 -0.75 16.27
N LYS A 41 -16.58 0.39 16.47
CA LYS A 41 -17.97 0.61 16.04
C LYS A 41 -18.10 0.61 14.51
N LEU A 42 -17.13 1.22 13.80
CA LEU A 42 -17.09 1.22 12.34
C LEU A 42 -16.92 -0.19 11.78
N ILE A 43 -16.00 -0.96 12.32
CA ILE A 43 -15.77 -2.37 11.95
C ILE A 43 -17.07 -3.17 12.11
N GLU A 44 -17.73 -3.07 13.25
CA GLU A 44 -18.96 -3.82 13.53
C GLU A 44 -20.13 -3.36 12.65
N TYR A 45 -20.29 -2.05 12.46
CA TYR A 45 -21.30 -1.50 11.55
C TYR A 45 -21.12 -2.01 10.12
N GLU A 46 -19.92 -1.93 9.57
CA GLU A 46 -19.63 -2.37 8.21
C GLU A 46 -19.77 -3.89 8.04
N ARG A 47 -19.33 -4.67 9.03
CA ARG A 47 -19.51 -6.11 9.03
C ARG A 47 -20.98 -6.49 8.96
N VAL A 48 -21.81 -5.91 9.83
CA VAL A 48 -23.26 -6.16 9.87
C VAL A 48 -23.94 -5.70 8.58
N ARG A 49 -23.60 -4.51 8.09
CA ARG A 49 -24.12 -3.96 6.84
C ARG A 49 -23.85 -4.87 5.63
N GLN A 50 -22.69 -5.55 5.63
CA GLN A 50 -22.30 -6.48 4.57
C GLN A 50 -22.78 -7.92 4.82
N GLY A 51 -23.49 -8.18 5.92
CA GLY A 51 -23.99 -9.52 6.27
C GLY A 51 -22.89 -10.54 6.58
N MET A 52 -21.70 -10.08 6.99
CA MET A 52 -20.57 -10.96 7.28
C MET A 52 -20.60 -11.46 8.73
N SER A 53 -20.19 -12.72 8.96
CA SER A 53 -19.92 -13.21 10.30
C SER A 53 -18.58 -12.64 10.82
N ALA A 54 -18.43 -12.51 12.15
CA ALA A 54 -17.16 -12.14 12.77
C ALA A 54 -16.05 -13.14 12.40
N ASP A 55 -16.38 -14.43 12.39
CA ASP A 55 -15.46 -15.49 12.00
C ASP A 55 -14.94 -15.32 10.57
N THR A 56 -15.80 -14.93 9.62
CA THR A 56 -15.37 -14.65 8.24
C THR A 56 -14.37 -13.50 8.16
N VAL A 57 -14.62 -12.42 8.91
CA VAL A 57 -13.73 -11.23 8.90
C VAL A 57 -12.41 -11.54 9.59
N CYS A 58 -12.41 -12.33 10.65
CA CYS A 58 -11.24 -12.65 11.48
C CYS A 58 -10.40 -13.81 10.93
N SER A 59 -10.99 -14.67 10.08
CA SER A 59 -10.35 -15.91 9.63
C SER A 59 -8.88 -15.73 9.25
N GLY A 60 -7.98 -16.43 9.93
CA GLY A 60 -6.54 -16.34 9.73
C GLY A 60 -5.85 -15.05 10.23
N LEU A 61 -6.60 -14.02 10.65
CA LEU A 61 -6.05 -12.77 11.19
C LEU A 61 -5.98 -12.76 12.71
N CYS A 62 -7.09 -13.10 13.37
CA CYS A 62 -7.21 -13.10 14.83
C CYS A 62 -8.30 -14.08 15.28
N ASP A 63 -8.35 -14.36 16.57
CA ASP A 63 -9.44 -15.11 17.17
C ASP A 63 -10.65 -14.20 17.50
N LEU A 64 -11.77 -14.80 17.85
CA LEU A 64 -12.98 -14.06 18.17
C LEU A 64 -12.88 -13.23 19.45
N ASN A 65 -12.04 -13.65 20.41
CA ASN A 65 -11.81 -12.84 21.62
C ASN A 65 -11.07 -11.55 21.27
N MET A 66 -10.06 -11.63 20.43
CA MET A 66 -9.34 -10.45 19.95
C MET A 66 -10.25 -9.54 19.13
N TYR A 67 -11.13 -10.10 18.31
CA TYR A 67 -12.14 -9.33 17.59
C TYR A 67 -13.13 -8.62 18.53
N ASP A 68 -13.61 -9.29 19.58
CA ASP A 68 -14.52 -8.69 20.55
C ASP A 68 -13.85 -7.54 21.32
N ARG A 69 -12.58 -7.68 21.68
CA ARG A 69 -11.80 -6.60 22.27
C ARG A 69 -11.65 -5.42 21.30
N LEU A 70 -11.29 -5.68 20.04
CA LEU A 70 -11.22 -4.66 19.00
C LEU A 70 -12.55 -3.92 18.84
N LYS A 71 -13.66 -4.64 18.81
CA LYS A 71 -15.02 -4.08 18.72
C LYS A 71 -15.36 -3.21 19.94
N GLN A 72 -14.82 -3.52 21.11
CA GLN A 72 -15.01 -2.75 22.35
C GLN A 72 -14.07 -1.54 22.45
N GLY A 73 -13.12 -1.41 21.52
CA GLY A 73 -12.13 -0.33 21.51
C GLY A 73 -10.97 -0.58 22.46
N GLU A 74 -10.77 -1.81 22.85
CA GLU A 74 -9.58 -2.16 23.60
C GLU A 74 -8.36 -2.26 22.70
N ASP A 75 -7.20 -1.93 23.23
CA ASP A 75 -5.94 -2.20 22.56
C ASP A 75 -5.73 -3.70 22.41
N ILE A 76 -5.52 -4.14 21.18
CA ILE A 76 -5.23 -5.54 20.87
C ILE A 76 -3.74 -5.78 20.63
N GLY A 77 -2.92 -4.73 20.68
CA GLY A 77 -1.46 -4.83 20.53
C GLY A 77 -0.98 -5.34 19.16
N ASP A 78 -1.80 -5.20 18.14
CA ASP A 78 -1.44 -5.58 16.76
C ASP A 78 -2.17 -4.72 15.72
N ILE A 79 -1.50 -3.65 15.32
CA ILE A 79 -2.00 -2.71 14.30
C ILE A 79 -2.23 -3.39 12.95
N HIS A 80 -1.48 -4.45 12.62
CA HIS A 80 -1.65 -5.14 11.34
C HIS A 80 -2.98 -5.87 11.28
N VAL A 81 -3.43 -6.45 12.40
CA VAL A 81 -4.76 -7.07 12.50
C VAL A 81 -5.84 -6.03 12.23
N VAL A 82 -5.79 -4.88 12.89
CA VAL A 82 -6.75 -3.78 12.70
C VAL A 82 -6.81 -3.36 11.23
N ARG A 83 -5.66 -3.13 10.62
CA ARG A 83 -5.55 -2.71 9.22
C ARG A 83 -6.12 -3.74 8.24
N LEU A 84 -5.83 -5.03 8.45
CA LEU A 84 -6.34 -6.07 7.56
C LEU A 84 -7.85 -6.28 7.75
N VAL A 85 -8.37 -6.19 8.97
CA VAL A 85 -9.81 -6.24 9.25
C VAL A 85 -10.54 -5.10 8.53
N LEU A 86 -10.04 -3.86 8.61
CA LEU A 86 -10.60 -2.72 7.88
C LEU A 86 -10.58 -2.97 6.36
N GLN A 87 -9.46 -3.38 5.80
CA GLN A 87 -9.35 -3.68 4.37
C GLN A 87 -10.28 -4.80 3.92
N ARG A 88 -10.47 -5.86 4.71
CA ARG A 88 -11.44 -6.92 4.41
C ARG A 88 -12.87 -6.41 4.38
N LEU A 89 -13.17 -5.37 5.13
CA LEU A 89 -14.47 -4.69 5.10
C LEU A 89 -14.56 -3.65 3.96
N GLY A 90 -13.50 -3.45 3.18
CA GLY A 90 -13.44 -2.48 2.10
C GLY A 90 -13.23 -1.04 2.57
N ILE A 91 -12.71 -0.87 3.77
CA ILE A 91 -12.42 0.42 4.40
C ILE A 91 -10.91 0.69 4.29
N SER A 92 -10.53 1.95 4.09
CA SER A 92 -9.12 2.34 4.08
C SER A 92 -8.43 2.00 5.40
N ALA A 93 -7.28 1.33 5.32
CA ALA A 93 -6.44 1.06 6.47
C ALA A 93 -5.83 2.33 7.10
N GLY A 94 -5.87 3.45 6.38
CA GLY A 94 -5.43 4.76 6.88
C GLY A 94 -6.24 5.31 8.05
N LEU A 95 -7.38 4.70 8.39
CA LEU A 95 -8.13 5.03 9.60
C LEU A 95 -7.50 4.46 10.88
N ALA A 96 -6.59 3.49 10.75
CA ALA A 96 -5.88 2.89 11.88
C ALA A 96 -4.41 3.30 11.88
N GLY A 97 -3.82 3.53 13.05
CA GLY A 97 -2.37 3.61 13.19
C GLY A 97 -1.79 5.01 13.41
N ARG A 98 -2.57 5.93 13.97
CA ARG A 98 -2.01 7.21 14.46
C ARG A 98 -1.19 7.02 15.74
N TYR A 99 -1.48 5.97 16.49
CA TYR A 99 -0.86 5.65 17.76
C TYR A 99 -0.29 4.26 17.68
N LEU A 100 0.94 4.11 18.11
CA LEU A 100 1.66 2.86 18.15
C LEU A 100 2.35 2.74 19.50
N CYS A 101 2.35 1.55 20.08
CA CYS A 101 3.29 1.25 21.13
C CYS A 101 4.71 1.13 20.55
N ARG A 102 5.71 1.17 21.42
CA ARG A 102 7.12 1.13 20.98
C ARG A 102 7.43 -0.14 20.17
N ASP A 103 6.93 -1.28 20.61
CA ASP A 103 7.19 -2.57 19.96
C ASP A 103 6.58 -2.61 18.55
N GLU A 104 5.38 -2.06 18.35
CA GLU A 104 4.76 -1.93 17.03
C GLU A 104 5.56 -0.99 16.11
N TYR A 105 6.01 0.15 16.65
CA TYR A 105 6.85 1.09 15.90
C TYR A 105 8.18 0.45 15.48
N ASP A 106 8.84 -0.26 16.38
CA ASP A 106 10.10 -0.93 16.09
C ASP A 106 9.93 -2.04 15.05
N GLU A 107 8.83 -2.81 15.15
CA GLU A 107 8.46 -3.83 14.16
C GLU A 107 8.17 -3.22 12.79
N MET A 108 7.34 -2.18 12.70
CA MET A 108 7.04 -1.48 11.45
C MET A 108 8.29 -0.84 10.84
N SER A 109 9.17 -0.27 11.67
CA SER A 109 10.45 0.27 11.22
C SER A 109 11.37 -0.80 10.64
N ALA A 110 11.35 -2.00 11.23
CA ALA A 110 12.09 -3.15 10.69
C ALA A 110 11.54 -3.59 9.32
N ARG A 111 10.22 -3.66 9.14
CA ARG A 111 9.59 -3.91 7.82
C ARG A 111 10.00 -2.87 6.81
N PHE A 112 9.90 -1.61 7.18
CA PHE A 112 10.25 -0.51 6.29
C PHE A 112 11.71 -0.60 5.81
N ASN A 113 12.66 -0.91 6.70
CA ASN A 113 14.06 -1.08 6.31
C ASN A 113 14.27 -2.20 5.28
N ILE A 114 13.56 -3.34 5.44
CA ILE A 114 13.63 -4.43 4.47
C ILE A 114 13.16 -3.96 3.09
N LEU A 115 12.01 -3.27 3.04
CA LEU A 115 11.44 -2.75 1.79
C LEU A 115 12.40 -1.78 1.11
N GLU A 116 13.03 -0.90 1.86
CA GLU A 116 14.00 0.06 1.33
C GLU A 116 15.24 -0.61 0.74
N TYR A 117 15.80 -1.60 1.43
CA TYR A 117 16.92 -2.36 0.87
C TYR A 117 16.53 -3.01 -0.47
N LEU A 118 15.33 -3.60 -0.56
CA LEU A 118 14.84 -4.18 -1.80
C LEU A 118 14.59 -3.10 -2.88
N ARG A 119 14.01 -1.96 -2.51
CA ARG A 119 13.74 -0.85 -3.45
C ARG A 119 15.02 -0.32 -4.10
N VAL A 120 16.10 -0.24 -3.35
CA VAL A 120 17.41 0.22 -3.85
C VAL A 120 18.31 -0.93 -4.32
N ASN A 121 17.76 -2.13 -4.46
CA ASN A 121 18.45 -3.34 -4.92
C ASN A 121 19.66 -3.77 -4.06
N GLN A 122 19.60 -3.51 -2.76
CA GLN A 122 20.58 -3.96 -1.77
C GLN A 122 20.17 -5.34 -1.23
N LEU A 123 20.38 -6.39 -2.03
CA LEU A 123 19.83 -7.71 -1.74
C LEU A 123 20.47 -8.39 -0.52
N ILE A 124 21.77 -8.19 -0.29
CA ILE A 124 22.48 -8.77 0.86
C ILE A 124 21.93 -8.18 2.16
N GLU A 125 21.81 -6.88 2.22
CA GLU A 125 21.26 -6.15 3.36
C GLU A 125 19.78 -6.52 3.60
N ALA A 126 19.01 -6.69 2.51
CA ALA A 126 17.63 -7.15 2.60
C ALA A 126 17.52 -8.57 3.20
N GLU A 127 18.35 -9.51 2.74
CA GLU A 127 18.38 -10.87 3.28
C GLU A 127 18.72 -10.90 4.77
N ASP A 128 19.72 -10.14 5.18
CA ASP A 128 20.14 -10.09 6.59
C ASP A 128 19.07 -9.40 7.46
N ALA A 129 18.43 -8.35 6.94
CA ALA A 129 17.32 -7.70 7.62
C ALA A 129 16.11 -8.64 7.76
N VAL A 130 15.79 -9.46 6.75
CA VAL A 130 14.73 -10.48 6.81
C VAL A 130 15.06 -11.57 7.85
N LYS A 131 16.31 -12.03 7.94
CA LYS A 131 16.74 -13.00 8.96
C LYS A 131 16.58 -12.41 10.38
N LYS A 132 16.99 -11.14 10.56
CA LYS A 132 16.84 -10.44 11.84
C LYS A 132 15.35 -10.28 12.20
N TYR A 133 14.53 -9.85 11.25
CA TYR A 133 13.08 -9.74 11.43
C TYR A 133 12.45 -11.08 11.83
N GLU A 134 12.84 -12.17 11.16
CA GLU A 134 12.37 -13.53 11.47
C GLU A 134 12.64 -13.91 12.91
N SER A 135 13.86 -13.67 13.40
CA SER A 135 14.25 -14.02 14.77
C SER A 135 13.57 -13.19 15.85
N GLN A 136 13.22 -11.94 15.54
CA GLN A 136 12.66 -11.00 16.52
C GLN A 136 11.13 -11.04 16.58
N TYR A 137 10.43 -11.17 15.44
CA TYR A 137 8.99 -10.89 15.36
C TYR A 137 8.13 -12.07 14.89
N CYS A 138 8.70 -13.15 14.32
CA CYS A 138 7.91 -14.19 13.67
C CYS A 138 7.50 -15.37 14.56
N ALA A 139 7.91 -15.44 15.82
CA ALA A 139 7.72 -16.63 16.65
C ALA A 139 6.23 -16.99 16.83
N HIS A 140 5.37 -16.01 17.11
CA HIS A 140 3.97 -16.23 17.50
C HIS A 140 2.95 -15.44 16.66
N ASN A 141 3.39 -14.69 15.63
CA ASN A 141 2.52 -13.84 14.84
C ASN A 141 2.45 -14.29 13.38
N ASN A 142 1.26 -14.70 12.92
CA ASN A 142 1.05 -15.17 11.55
C ASN A 142 1.23 -14.05 10.51
N LEU A 143 0.87 -12.80 10.84
CA LEU A 143 1.03 -11.69 9.92
C LEU A 143 2.49 -11.32 9.73
N ASN A 144 3.31 -11.44 10.79
CA ASN A 144 4.75 -11.26 10.70
C ASN A 144 5.40 -12.38 9.88
N ARG A 145 4.93 -13.63 10.04
CA ARG A 145 5.35 -14.76 9.19
C ARG A 145 4.96 -14.54 7.72
N GLN A 146 3.76 -14.04 7.48
CA GLN A 146 3.26 -13.73 6.15
C GLN A 146 4.13 -12.65 5.48
N PHE A 147 4.41 -11.55 6.18
CA PHE A 147 5.31 -10.51 5.70
C PHE A 147 6.69 -11.06 5.36
N ARG A 148 7.30 -11.82 6.26
CA ARG A 148 8.59 -12.46 6.02
C ARG A 148 8.59 -13.35 4.77
N MET A 149 7.55 -14.18 4.59
CA MET A 149 7.42 -15.04 3.41
C MET A 149 7.30 -14.23 2.14
N TYR A 150 6.53 -13.14 2.17
CA TYR A 150 6.42 -12.22 1.05
C TYR A 150 7.80 -11.63 0.70
N MET A 151 8.57 -11.17 1.67
CA MET A 151 9.91 -10.62 1.42
C MET A 151 10.88 -11.68 0.87
N LYS A 152 10.83 -12.91 1.39
CA LYS A 152 11.61 -14.04 0.84
C LYS A 152 11.21 -14.37 -0.60
N ALA A 153 9.92 -14.25 -0.94
CA ALA A 153 9.46 -14.41 -2.31
C ALA A 153 10.03 -13.31 -3.23
N ARG A 154 9.98 -12.05 -2.80
CA ARG A 154 10.56 -10.93 -3.55
C ARG A 154 12.06 -11.11 -3.78
N ILE A 155 12.81 -11.51 -2.76
CA ILE A 155 14.24 -11.80 -2.87
C ILE A 155 14.50 -12.93 -3.88
N ALA A 156 13.70 -14.01 -3.83
CA ALA A 156 13.81 -15.10 -4.79
C ALA A 156 13.54 -14.64 -6.24
N GLU A 157 12.59 -13.74 -6.47
CA GLU A 157 12.36 -13.13 -7.78
C GLU A 157 13.57 -12.31 -8.26
N PHE A 158 14.21 -11.54 -7.39
CA PHE A 158 15.44 -10.81 -7.74
C PHE A 158 16.59 -11.74 -8.14
N HIS A 159 16.65 -12.95 -7.56
CA HIS A 159 17.59 -13.99 -7.95
C HIS A 159 17.14 -14.79 -9.18
N GLY A 160 15.96 -14.51 -9.74
CA GLY A 160 15.39 -15.23 -10.88
C GLY A 160 14.76 -16.59 -10.54
N ASP A 161 14.69 -16.96 -9.27
CA ASP A 161 14.11 -18.22 -8.78
C ASP A 161 12.59 -18.11 -8.63
N ARG A 162 11.88 -18.21 -9.76
CA ARG A 162 10.43 -18.03 -9.85
C ARG A 162 9.66 -19.12 -9.11
N GLU A 163 10.14 -20.36 -9.13
CA GLU A 163 9.48 -21.48 -8.44
C GLU A 163 9.51 -21.29 -6.93
N LYS A 164 10.67 -20.93 -6.38
CA LYS A 164 10.81 -20.62 -4.97
C LYS A 164 9.96 -19.40 -4.57
N ALA A 165 9.92 -18.37 -5.41
CA ALA A 165 9.08 -17.20 -5.18
C ALA A 165 7.59 -17.60 -5.12
N LEU A 166 7.11 -18.39 -6.08
CA LEU A 166 5.74 -18.91 -6.10
C LEU A 166 5.40 -19.68 -4.83
N MET A 167 6.28 -20.59 -4.40
CA MET A 167 6.07 -21.35 -3.16
C MET A 167 5.95 -20.43 -1.94
N GLN A 168 6.76 -19.38 -1.84
CA GLN A 168 6.73 -18.45 -0.71
C GLN A 168 5.47 -17.58 -0.74
N TYR A 169 5.03 -17.06 -1.89
CA TYR A 169 3.77 -16.31 -1.99
C TYR A 169 2.56 -17.18 -1.68
N ALA A 170 2.53 -18.41 -2.21
CA ALA A 170 1.46 -19.36 -1.94
C ALA A 170 1.36 -19.70 -0.44
N ALA A 171 2.50 -19.98 0.20
CA ALA A 171 2.55 -20.23 1.64
C ALA A 171 2.13 -19.00 2.46
N ALA A 172 2.52 -17.78 2.04
CA ALA A 172 2.10 -16.55 2.69
C ALA A 172 0.58 -16.33 2.57
N ALA A 173 -0.01 -16.57 1.40
CA ALA A 173 -1.45 -16.47 1.19
C ALA A 173 -2.22 -17.48 2.06
N ALA A 174 -1.75 -18.72 2.15
CA ALA A 174 -2.41 -19.77 2.93
C ALA A 174 -2.48 -19.48 4.44
N LEU A 175 -1.61 -18.61 4.98
CA LEU A 175 -1.65 -18.24 6.41
C LEU A 175 -2.93 -17.49 6.81
N THR A 176 -3.52 -16.71 5.91
CA THR A 176 -4.69 -15.87 6.23
C THR A 176 -5.91 -16.19 5.38
N ILE A 177 -5.74 -16.74 4.17
CA ILE A 177 -6.84 -17.02 3.24
C ILE A 177 -7.24 -18.51 3.28
N GLY A 178 -6.35 -19.37 3.74
CA GLY A 178 -6.56 -20.82 3.73
C GLY A 178 -6.48 -21.41 2.33
N ASP A 179 -7.45 -22.25 1.93
CA ASP A 179 -7.54 -22.82 0.58
C ASP A 179 -8.07 -21.80 -0.42
N TYR A 180 -7.20 -20.95 -0.91
CA TYR A 180 -7.54 -19.91 -1.90
C TYR A 180 -7.77 -20.48 -3.32
N ARG A 181 -7.44 -21.74 -3.60
CA ARG A 181 -7.63 -22.37 -4.92
C ARG A 181 -9.03 -22.95 -5.11
N GLY A 182 -9.69 -23.38 -4.02
CA GLY A 182 -10.94 -24.12 -4.05
C GLY A 182 -12.22 -23.29 -3.96
N THR A 183 -12.19 -22.09 -3.37
CA THR A 183 -13.39 -21.33 -3.01
C THR A 183 -13.43 -19.93 -3.60
N GLU A 184 -14.64 -19.36 -3.75
CA GLU A 184 -14.79 -17.93 -4.05
C GLU A 184 -14.34 -17.07 -2.87
N PHE A 185 -13.74 -15.90 -3.18
CA PHE A 185 -13.34 -14.96 -2.16
C PHE A 185 -14.56 -14.25 -1.57
N THR A 186 -14.77 -14.44 -0.29
CA THR A 186 -15.83 -13.74 0.46
C THR A 186 -15.31 -12.42 1.02
N CYS A 187 -14.09 -12.44 1.52
CA CYS A 187 -13.49 -11.33 2.24
C CYS A 187 -11.96 -11.45 2.17
N ILE A 188 -11.33 -10.59 1.38
CA ILE A 188 -9.86 -10.46 1.33
C ILE A 188 -9.46 -9.00 1.47
N SER A 189 -8.35 -8.76 2.14
CA SER A 189 -7.71 -7.45 2.22
C SER A 189 -6.96 -7.14 0.93
N MET A 190 -6.61 -5.88 0.74
CA MET A 190 -5.74 -5.47 -0.36
C MET A 190 -4.38 -6.17 -0.31
N TYR A 191 -3.86 -6.40 0.89
CA TYR A 191 -2.62 -7.13 1.11
C TYR A 191 -2.70 -8.57 0.61
N GLU A 192 -3.78 -9.27 0.96
CA GLU A 192 -4.07 -10.62 0.49
C GLU A 192 -4.31 -10.67 -1.02
N TYR A 193 -4.96 -9.64 -1.58
CA TYR A 193 -5.08 -9.50 -3.02
C TYR A 193 -3.70 -9.49 -3.70
N PHE A 194 -2.74 -8.71 -3.20
CA PHE A 194 -1.39 -8.67 -3.82
C PHE A 194 -0.64 -9.99 -3.69
N LEU A 195 -0.83 -10.73 -2.61
CA LEU A 195 -0.29 -12.09 -2.50
C LEU A 195 -0.83 -12.99 -3.60
N LEU A 196 -2.15 -13.02 -3.76
CA LEU A 196 -2.82 -13.84 -4.79
C LEU A 196 -2.47 -13.40 -6.21
N ALA A 197 -2.41 -12.08 -6.45
CA ALA A 197 -2.01 -11.54 -7.74
C ALA A 197 -0.56 -11.91 -8.12
N ASN A 198 0.36 -11.97 -7.14
CA ASN A 198 1.72 -12.44 -7.38
C ASN A 198 1.77 -13.96 -7.62
N VAL A 199 0.95 -14.74 -6.93
CA VAL A 199 0.80 -16.19 -7.23
C VAL A 199 0.34 -16.38 -8.67
N ALA A 200 -0.76 -15.70 -9.08
CA ALA A 200 -1.28 -15.81 -10.45
C ALA A 200 -0.25 -15.36 -11.50
N ARG A 201 0.45 -14.26 -11.24
CA ARG A 201 1.49 -13.75 -12.14
C ARG A 201 2.63 -14.76 -12.34
N LEU A 202 3.09 -15.39 -11.26
CA LEU A 202 4.16 -16.39 -11.33
C LEU A 202 3.67 -17.71 -11.93
N ASP A 203 2.44 -18.14 -11.64
CA ASP A 203 1.84 -19.31 -12.32
C ASP A 203 1.85 -19.07 -13.85
N ALA A 204 1.42 -17.91 -14.33
CA ALA A 204 1.47 -17.58 -15.76
C ALA A 204 2.90 -17.59 -16.33
N LEU A 205 3.88 -17.05 -15.59
CA LEU A 205 5.29 -17.02 -16.03
C LEU A 205 5.97 -18.39 -16.03
N LEU A 206 5.44 -19.34 -15.27
CA LEU A 206 5.91 -20.74 -15.21
C LEU A 206 5.14 -21.65 -16.18
N GLY A 207 4.18 -21.11 -16.93
CA GLY A 207 3.39 -21.86 -17.93
C GLY A 207 2.09 -22.46 -17.37
N HIS A 208 1.74 -22.22 -16.11
CA HIS A 208 0.46 -22.63 -15.50
C HIS A 208 -0.63 -21.61 -15.85
N THR A 209 -0.87 -21.41 -17.14
CA THR A 209 -1.72 -20.30 -17.64
C THR A 209 -3.17 -20.44 -17.19
N ALA A 210 -3.72 -21.65 -17.19
CA ALA A 210 -5.11 -21.89 -16.79
C ALA A 210 -5.36 -21.57 -15.30
N GLU A 211 -4.43 -21.94 -14.44
CA GLU A 211 -4.49 -21.64 -13.01
C GLU A 211 -4.40 -20.13 -12.74
N ALA A 212 -3.52 -19.46 -13.48
CA ALA A 212 -3.35 -18.01 -13.39
C ALA A 212 -4.61 -17.27 -13.85
N GLU A 213 -5.18 -17.66 -14.99
CA GLU A 213 -6.40 -17.09 -15.55
C GLU A 213 -7.57 -17.24 -14.54
N LEU A 214 -7.81 -18.46 -14.08
CA LEU A 214 -8.87 -18.73 -13.12
C LEU A 214 -8.73 -17.89 -11.83
N LEU A 215 -7.50 -17.72 -11.33
CA LEU A 215 -7.26 -16.94 -10.14
C LEU A 215 -7.53 -15.44 -10.37
N TYR A 216 -7.09 -14.89 -11.51
CA TYR A 216 -7.39 -13.50 -11.87
C TYR A 216 -8.88 -13.27 -12.15
N GLU A 217 -9.59 -14.19 -12.81
CA GLU A 217 -11.04 -14.10 -12.99
C GLU A 217 -11.77 -13.99 -11.64
N ARG A 218 -11.38 -14.82 -10.69
CA ARG A 218 -11.94 -14.80 -9.33
C ARG A 218 -11.62 -13.50 -8.58
N LEU A 219 -10.39 -12.97 -8.73
CA LEU A 219 -10.01 -11.68 -8.18
C LEU A 219 -10.83 -10.55 -8.80
N LEU A 220 -11.00 -10.55 -10.12
CA LEU A 220 -11.81 -9.54 -10.82
C LEU A 220 -13.28 -9.62 -10.40
N ALA A 221 -13.84 -10.83 -10.33
CA ALA A 221 -15.21 -11.04 -9.85
C ALA A 221 -15.40 -10.55 -8.39
N TYR A 222 -14.41 -10.79 -7.53
CA TYR A 222 -14.40 -10.26 -6.17
C TYR A 222 -14.39 -8.72 -6.14
N ILE A 223 -13.49 -8.08 -6.89
CA ILE A 223 -13.35 -6.63 -6.97
C ILE A 223 -14.66 -5.98 -7.44
N LYS A 224 -15.30 -6.55 -8.48
CA LYS A 224 -16.56 -6.03 -9.05
C LYS A 224 -17.75 -6.19 -8.09
N ARG A 225 -17.77 -7.27 -7.31
CA ARG A 225 -18.85 -7.55 -6.34
C ARG A 225 -18.67 -6.76 -5.04
N LYS A 226 -17.43 -6.61 -4.58
CA LYS A 226 -17.11 -5.95 -3.31
C LYS A 226 -17.10 -4.44 -3.50
N LYS A 227 -17.87 -3.75 -2.66
CA LYS A 227 -17.75 -2.28 -2.57
C LYS A 227 -16.51 -1.94 -1.74
N VAL A 228 -15.39 -1.78 -2.40
CA VAL A 228 -14.17 -1.23 -1.79
C VAL A 228 -14.09 0.27 -2.07
N ASP A 229 -13.31 0.99 -1.25
CA ASP A 229 -13.10 2.41 -1.50
C ASP A 229 -12.37 2.65 -2.83
N LEU A 230 -12.58 3.85 -3.41
CA LEU A 230 -12.04 4.20 -4.73
C LEU A 230 -10.52 4.12 -4.79
N TRP A 231 -9.86 4.37 -3.67
CA TRP A 231 -8.42 4.32 -3.59
C TRP A 231 -7.89 2.87 -3.69
N THR A 232 -8.49 1.95 -2.93
CA THR A 232 -8.22 0.51 -3.09
C THR A 232 -8.51 0.06 -4.52
N MET A 233 -9.63 0.51 -5.11
CA MET A 233 -9.96 0.22 -6.52
C MET A 233 -8.84 0.68 -7.48
N ALA A 234 -8.34 1.90 -7.32
CA ALA A 234 -7.26 2.43 -8.16
C ALA A 234 -5.97 1.61 -8.07
N CYS A 235 -5.75 0.92 -6.95
CA CYS A 235 -4.58 0.08 -6.75
C CYS A 235 -4.69 -1.31 -7.39
N ILE A 236 -5.86 -1.95 -7.28
CA ILE A 236 -6.02 -3.36 -7.62
C ILE A 236 -6.67 -3.60 -8.99
N TYR A 237 -7.60 -2.74 -9.39
CA TYR A 237 -8.37 -2.95 -10.62
C TYR A 237 -7.55 -2.79 -11.88
N PRO A 238 -6.80 -1.67 -12.09
CA PRO A 238 -5.94 -1.51 -13.27
C PRO A 238 -4.90 -2.63 -13.40
N LYS A 239 -4.31 -3.05 -12.26
CA LYS A 239 -3.37 -4.19 -12.24
C LYS A 239 -4.04 -5.47 -12.73
N THR A 240 -5.21 -5.80 -12.22
CA THR A 240 -5.94 -7.02 -12.61
C THR A 240 -6.22 -7.02 -14.11
N ILE A 241 -6.73 -5.91 -14.66
CA ILE A 241 -7.01 -5.77 -16.09
C ILE A 241 -5.74 -5.96 -16.93
N CYS A 242 -4.64 -5.30 -16.56
CA CYS A 242 -3.37 -5.44 -17.30
C CYS A 242 -2.83 -6.88 -17.28
N GLU A 243 -2.90 -7.56 -16.12
CA GLU A 243 -2.41 -8.93 -16.01
C GLU A 243 -3.28 -9.93 -16.76
N MET A 244 -4.60 -9.76 -16.76
CA MET A 244 -5.50 -10.59 -17.56
C MET A 244 -5.28 -10.39 -19.07
N LEU A 245 -5.07 -9.16 -19.54
CA LEU A 245 -4.74 -8.87 -20.93
C LEU A 245 -3.33 -9.34 -21.33
N ARG A 246 -2.44 -9.53 -20.37
CA ARG A 246 -1.14 -10.16 -20.61
C ARG A 246 -1.25 -11.67 -20.82
N ILE A 247 -2.17 -12.32 -20.12
CA ILE A 247 -2.46 -13.76 -20.26
C ILE A 247 -3.28 -13.99 -21.54
N ASN A 248 -4.38 -13.28 -21.68
CA ASN A 248 -5.27 -13.32 -22.83
C ASN A 248 -5.01 -12.12 -23.72
N THR A 249 -4.08 -12.28 -24.68
CA THR A 249 -3.66 -11.15 -25.52
C THR A 249 -4.78 -10.71 -26.45
N PRO A 250 -5.02 -9.40 -26.63
CA PRO A 250 -6.09 -8.86 -27.47
C PRO A 250 -6.09 -9.38 -28.92
N GLN A 251 -4.92 -9.74 -29.45
CA GLN A 251 -4.78 -10.28 -30.80
C GLN A 251 -5.50 -11.62 -30.98
N ASN A 252 -5.61 -12.41 -29.92
CA ASN A 252 -6.22 -13.75 -29.95
C ASN A 252 -7.73 -13.73 -29.61
N MET A 253 -8.30 -12.56 -29.32
CA MET A 253 -9.70 -12.40 -28.95
C MET A 253 -10.60 -12.11 -30.14
N GLY A 254 -11.89 -12.49 -30.03
CA GLY A 254 -12.94 -12.04 -30.94
C GLY A 254 -13.33 -10.57 -30.71
N SER A 255 -14.02 -9.94 -31.70
CA SER A 255 -14.43 -8.55 -31.59
C SER A 255 -15.30 -8.26 -30.35
N TYR A 256 -16.18 -9.19 -29.99
CA TYR A 256 -17.03 -9.06 -28.80
C TYR A 256 -16.22 -8.99 -27.50
N ASP A 257 -15.25 -9.90 -27.35
CA ASP A 257 -14.38 -9.91 -26.16
C ASP A 257 -13.48 -8.68 -26.10
N ARG A 258 -12.95 -8.23 -27.26
CA ARG A 258 -12.18 -6.99 -27.37
C ARG A 258 -12.95 -5.79 -26.89
N GLN A 259 -14.25 -5.70 -27.23
CA GLN A 259 -15.10 -4.60 -26.75
C GLN A 259 -15.27 -4.63 -25.25
N ILE A 260 -15.51 -5.81 -24.65
CA ILE A 260 -15.59 -5.96 -23.19
C ILE A 260 -14.29 -5.48 -22.52
N TRP A 261 -13.15 -5.91 -23.04
CA TRP A 261 -11.86 -5.50 -22.46
C TRP A 261 -11.53 -4.02 -22.68
N LEU A 262 -11.99 -3.44 -23.78
CA LEU A 262 -11.88 -1.99 -23.99
C LEU A 262 -12.71 -1.22 -22.93
N ASP A 263 -13.92 -1.67 -22.65
CA ASP A 263 -14.77 -1.08 -21.61
C ASP A 263 -14.13 -1.22 -20.23
N GLU A 264 -13.50 -2.37 -19.91
CA GLU A 264 -12.75 -2.57 -18.67
C GLU A 264 -11.53 -1.63 -18.58
N CYS A 265 -10.80 -1.43 -19.66
CA CYS A 265 -9.71 -0.45 -19.71
C CYS A 265 -10.21 0.98 -19.50
N ASN A 266 -11.31 1.35 -20.12
CA ASN A 266 -11.91 2.68 -19.98
C ASN A 266 -12.36 2.93 -18.53
N GLU A 267 -12.97 1.94 -17.88
CA GLU A 267 -13.35 2.04 -16.47
C GLU A 267 -12.12 2.16 -15.56
N ALA A 268 -11.05 1.39 -15.81
CA ALA A 268 -9.80 1.50 -15.07
C ALA A 268 -9.15 2.89 -15.21
N VAL A 269 -9.13 3.44 -16.43
CA VAL A 269 -8.65 4.81 -16.69
C VAL A 269 -9.50 5.83 -15.95
N ARG A 270 -10.85 5.67 -15.95
CA ARG A 270 -11.75 6.54 -15.21
C ARG A 270 -11.45 6.54 -13.71
N ILE A 271 -11.27 5.36 -13.11
CA ILE A 271 -10.93 5.22 -11.69
C ILE A 271 -9.61 5.91 -11.37
N LEU A 272 -8.57 5.72 -12.19
CA LEU A 272 -7.27 6.35 -12.00
C LEU A 272 -7.36 7.87 -12.07
N ARG A 273 -8.12 8.41 -13.04
CA ARG A 273 -8.35 9.84 -13.18
C ARG A 273 -9.11 10.41 -11.98
N ASP A 274 -10.19 9.75 -11.55
CA ASP A 274 -11.04 10.22 -10.46
C ASP A 274 -10.33 10.19 -9.10
N THR A 275 -9.30 9.33 -8.97
CA THR A 275 -8.44 9.23 -7.79
C THR A 275 -7.11 9.99 -7.92
N GLU A 276 -6.83 10.61 -9.07
CA GLU A 276 -5.57 11.30 -9.37
C GLU A 276 -4.34 10.36 -9.21
N ARG A 277 -4.48 9.07 -9.63
CA ARG A 277 -3.45 8.03 -9.52
C ARG A 277 -2.94 7.59 -10.89
N LEU A 278 -1.72 7.08 -10.92
CA LEU A 278 -1.04 6.63 -12.15
C LEU A 278 -0.63 5.15 -12.09
N HIS A 279 -1.27 4.38 -11.21
CA HIS A 279 -0.95 2.97 -11.02
C HIS A 279 -1.27 2.14 -12.27
N PHE A 280 -0.27 1.45 -12.81
CA PHE A 280 -0.42 0.67 -14.03
C PHE A 280 -0.93 1.47 -15.25
N ILE A 281 -0.81 2.80 -15.24
CA ILE A 281 -1.36 3.65 -16.32
C ILE A 281 -0.70 3.36 -17.67
N SER A 282 0.62 3.14 -17.72
CA SER A 282 1.34 2.89 -18.97
C SER A 282 0.91 1.54 -19.63
N PRO A 283 0.98 0.38 -18.95
CA PRO A 283 0.49 -0.86 -19.55
C PRO A 283 -1.01 -0.83 -19.86
N LEU A 284 -1.82 -0.13 -19.05
CA LEU A 284 -3.25 0.03 -19.28
C LEU A 284 -3.54 0.80 -20.57
N LEU A 285 -2.89 1.93 -20.79
CA LEU A 285 -3.08 2.74 -22.00
C LEU A 285 -2.52 2.05 -23.25
N ARG A 286 -1.43 1.29 -23.14
CA ARG A 286 -0.94 0.46 -24.25
C ARG A 286 -1.96 -0.61 -24.65
N ASN A 287 -2.53 -1.33 -23.69
CA ASN A 287 -3.57 -2.32 -23.95
C ASN A 287 -4.82 -1.67 -24.57
N ARG A 288 -5.25 -0.52 -24.02
CA ARG A 288 -6.38 0.23 -24.54
C ARG A 288 -6.16 0.65 -26.01
N ARG A 289 -4.98 1.20 -26.34
CA ARG A 289 -4.63 1.57 -27.72
C ARG A 289 -4.67 0.36 -28.64
N THR A 290 -4.06 -0.77 -28.25
CA THR A 290 -4.11 -2.01 -29.05
C THR A 290 -5.55 -2.50 -29.28
N LEU A 291 -6.42 -2.40 -28.29
CA LEU A 291 -7.83 -2.80 -28.43
C LEU A 291 -8.58 -1.87 -29.42
N LEU A 292 -8.37 -0.54 -29.34
CA LEU A 292 -8.95 0.43 -30.29
C LEU A 292 -8.48 0.12 -31.74
N GLU A 293 -7.19 -0.11 -31.95
CA GLU A 293 -6.61 -0.47 -33.24
C GLU A 293 -7.25 -1.75 -33.82
N LEU A 294 -7.40 -2.79 -32.99
CA LEU A 294 -7.97 -4.08 -33.41
C LEU A 294 -9.49 -4.05 -33.62
N LEU A 295 -10.18 -3.05 -33.07
CA LEU A 295 -11.60 -2.79 -33.29
C LEU A 295 -11.85 -1.76 -34.41
N GLU A 296 -10.79 -1.24 -35.03
CA GLU A 296 -10.85 -0.19 -36.05
C GLU A 296 -11.55 1.09 -35.53
N GLU A 297 -11.47 1.34 -34.22
CA GLU A 297 -12.00 2.53 -33.59
C GLU A 297 -11.01 3.71 -33.67
N LYS A 298 -11.55 4.93 -33.52
CA LYS A 298 -10.75 6.15 -33.55
C LYS A 298 -9.75 6.16 -32.38
N ALA A 299 -8.47 6.43 -32.71
CA ALA A 299 -7.42 6.66 -31.71
C ALA A 299 -7.78 7.82 -30.78
N ASP A 300 -7.37 7.71 -29.54
CA ASP A 300 -7.54 8.73 -28.51
C ASP A 300 -6.25 9.54 -28.38
N GLU A 301 -6.09 10.53 -29.26
CA GLU A 301 -4.86 11.32 -29.41
C GLU A 301 -4.38 11.90 -28.05
N GLN A 302 -5.30 12.27 -27.16
CA GLN A 302 -4.98 12.88 -25.87
C GLN A 302 -4.29 11.89 -24.93
N TRP A 303 -4.78 10.64 -24.88
CA TRP A 303 -4.18 9.60 -24.05
C TRP A 303 -2.90 9.05 -24.67
N ASP A 304 -2.79 9.04 -26.00
CA ASP A 304 -1.58 8.63 -26.69
C ASP A 304 -0.43 9.62 -26.44
N GLU A 305 -0.71 10.93 -26.56
CA GLU A 305 0.24 12.00 -26.20
C GLU A 305 0.66 11.94 -24.72
N PHE A 306 -0.31 11.73 -23.82
CA PHE A 306 0.00 11.55 -22.41
C PHE A 306 0.90 10.35 -22.18
N LEU A 307 0.63 9.21 -22.80
CA LEU A 307 1.44 7.98 -22.66
C LEU A 307 2.89 8.21 -23.11
N GLU A 308 3.09 8.85 -24.26
CA GLU A 308 4.43 9.15 -24.79
C GLU A 308 5.24 10.05 -23.83
N HIS A 309 4.61 11.12 -23.31
CA HIS A 309 5.26 12.00 -22.35
C HIS A 309 5.56 11.29 -21.00
N TYR A 310 4.61 10.47 -20.52
CA TYR A 310 4.78 9.73 -19.27
C TYR A 310 5.92 8.71 -19.37
N GLU A 311 6.00 7.97 -20.48
CA GLU A 311 7.07 7.00 -20.72
C GLU A 311 8.42 7.69 -20.90
N TRP A 312 8.46 8.82 -21.61
CA TRP A 312 9.68 9.63 -21.71
C TRP A 312 10.21 10.11 -20.34
N ILE A 313 9.32 10.52 -19.43
CA ILE A 313 9.71 10.91 -18.08
C ILE A 313 10.28 9.69 -17.32
N ARG A 314 9.62 8.53 -17.40
CA ARG A 314 10.09 7.30 -16.75
C ARG A 314 11.47 6.90 -17.24
N ASP A 315 11.67 6.89 -18.54
CA ASP A 315 12.96 6.54 -19.15
C ASP A 315 14.06 7.52 -18.75
N LYS A 316 13.77 8.81 -18.83
CA LYS A 316 14.73 9.87 -18.47
C LYS A 316 15.22 9.77 -17.02
N TYR A 317 14.36 9.36 -16.11
CA TYR A 317 14.67 9.25 -14.68
C TYR A 317 14.93 7.81 -14.21
N ASN A 318 15.06 6.87 -15.14
CA ASN A 318 15.27 5.43 -14.86
C ASN A 318 14.25 4.85 -13.88
N VAL A 319 12.97 5.25 -14.00
CA VAL A 319 11.90 4.71 -13.17
C VAL A 319 11.53 3.34 -13.72
N THR A 320 12.06 2.29 -13.10
CA THR A 320 11.79 0.90 -13.48
C THR A 320 10.66 0.30 -12.64
N GLY A 321 9.91 -0.61 -13.24
CA GLY A 321 8.78 -1.29 -12.58
C GLY A 321 7.53 -0.43 -12.39
N GLU A 322 6.49 -1.04 -11.89
CA GLU A 322 5.28 -0.33 -11.50
C GLU A 322 5.38 0.11 -10.03
N LEU A 323 5.00 1.35 -9.74
CA LEU A 323 5.08 1.94 -8.41
C LEU A 323 4.35 1.11 -7.34
N LEU A 324 3.36 0.32 -7.77
CA LEU A 324 2.54 -0.52 -6.89
C LEU A 324 3.12 -1.87 -6.50
N GLU A 325 4.25 -2.31 -7.06
CA GLU A 325 4.83 -3.61 -6.65
C GLU A 325 5.15 -3.66 -5.15
N TRP A 326 5.39 -2.50 -4.55
CA TRP A 326 5.69 -2.31 -3.13
C TRP A 326 4.50 -1.84 -2.30
N TYR A 327 3.38 -1.57 -2.97
CA TYR A 327 2.26 -0.82 -2.45
C TYR A 327 1.65 -1.36 -1.15
N PRO A 328 1.44 -2.67 -0.94
CA PRO A 328 0.81 -3.13 0.30
C PRO A 328 1.54 -2.68 1.57
N TYR A 329 2.82 -2.33 1.42
CA TYR A 329 3.70 -1.97 2.51
C TYR A 329 4.04 -0.49 2.53
N TYR A 330 3.95 0.19 1.39
CA TYR A 330 4.05 1.64 1.24
C TYR A 330 2.64 2.22 1.15
N ASN A 331 1.91 2.21 2.24
CA ASN A 331 0.62 2.86 2.27
C ASN A 331 0.84 4.37 2.42
N SER A 332 0.61 5.12 1.36
CA SER A 332 0.82 6.55 1.28
C SER A 332 0.00 7.38 2.27
N ASP A 333 -1.07 6.82 2.81
CA ASP A 333 -1.93 7.58 3.71
C ASP A 333 -1.40 7.60 5.16
N TRP A 334 -0.54 6.63 5.52
CA TRP A 334 0.02 6.48 6.87
C TRP A 334 1.38 5.80 6.84
N GLU A 335 2.26 6.24 5.96
CA GLU A 335 3.64 5.79 6.03
C GLU A 335 4.24 6.29 7.32
N LEU A 336 4.55 5.34 8.21
CA LEU A 336 5.59 5.54 9.21
C LEU A 336 6.90 5.73 8.46
N TYR A 337 7.08 6.91 7.93
CA TYR A 337 8.38 7.28 7.43
C TYR A 337 9.20 7.68 8.66
N PRO A 338 10.18 6.87 9.10
CA PRO A 338 11.03 7.28 10.21
C PRO A 338 11.61 8.63 9.87
N VAL A 339 11.31 9.63 10.69
CA VAL A 339 11.68 11.02 10.41
C VAL A 339 13.18 11.17 10.15
N GLU A 340 13.99 10.35 10.81
CA GLU A 340 15.44 10.29 10.64
C GLU A 340 15.83 9.89 9.23
N LYS A 341 15.07 8.98 8.64
CA LYS A 341 15.31 8.50 7.27
C LYS A 341 14.84 9.53 6.26
N LEU A 342 13.69 10.15 6.48
CA LEU A 342 13.21 11.27 5.66
C LEU A 342 14.22 12.42 5.63
N ILE A 343 14.79 12.76 6.78
CA ILE A 343 15.84 13.77 6.90
C ILE A 343 17.08 13.39 6.07
N ASP A 344 17.57 12.16 6.19
CA ASP A 344 18.78 11.73 5.47
C ASP A 344 18.57 11.62 3.96
N GLU A 345 17.45 11.09 3.51
CA GLU A 345 17.14 10.97 2.09
C GLU A 345 16.95 12.33 1.42
N ARG A 346 16.21 13.25 2.07
CA ARG A 346 16.04 14.60 1.54
C ARG A 346 17.34 15.37 1.52
N ARG A 347 18.16 15.23 2.58
CA ARG A 347 19.52 15.81 2.62
C ARG A 347 20.34 15.33 1.42
N ARG A 348 20.36 14.00 1.17
CA ARG A 348 21.09 13.41 0.04
C ARG A 348 20.55 13.87 -1.31
N LEU A 349 19.21 13.93 -1.44
CA LEU A 349 18.56 14.41 -2.66
C LEU A 349 18.98 15.85 -3.02
N TYR A 350 19.15 16.70 -2.01
CA TYR A 350 19.64 18.07 -2.20
C TYR A 350 21.18 18.19 -2.26
N GLY A 351 21.89 17.07 -2.15
CA GLY A 351 23.38 17.06 -2.14
C GLY A 351 23.98 17.75 -0.92
N MET A 352 23.20 17.92 0.16
CA MET A 352 23.66 18.59 1.38
C MET A 352 24.52 17.65 2.24
N THR A 353 25.59 18.17 2.82
CA THR A 353 26.35 17.49 3.88
C THR A 353 25.58 17.51 5.21
N VAL A 354 26.02 16.71 6.17
CA VAL A 354 25.45 16.71 7.53
C VAL A 354 25.71 18.05 8.23
N GLU A 355 26.87 18.65 7.98
CA GLU A 355 27.27 19.96 8.48
C GLU A 355 26.33 21.06 7.95
N GLU A 356 26.11 21.08 6.64
CA GLU A 356 25.22 22.06 5.99
C GLU A 356 23.78 21.92 6.50
N LEU A 357 23.29 20.71 6.75
CA LEU A 357 21.97 20.51 7.31
C LEU A 357 21.90 20.98 8.77
N ALA A 358 22.92 20.72 9.56
CA ALA A 358 22.97 21.09 10.97
C ALA A 358 23.13 22.59 11.21
N ASP A 359 23.75 23.32 10.27
CA ASP A 359 24.06 24.74 10.39
C ASP A 359 22.81 25.58 10.72
N GLY A 360 22.89 26.38 11.77
CA GLY A 360 21.81 27.20 12.26
C GLY A 360 20.68 26.47 13.00
N VAL A 361 20.74 25.12 13.11
CA VAL A 361 19.71 24.31 13.78
C VAL A 361 20.25 23.63 15.03
N CYS A 362 21.33 22.86 14.92
CA CYS A 362 21.92 22.11 16.03
C CYS A 362 23.37 21.70 15.71
N ALA A 363 24.03 21.02 16.65
CA ALA A 363 25.36 20.49 16.38
C ALA A 363 25.33 19.38 15.31
N THR A 364 26.35 19.35 14.44
CA THR A 364 26.52 18.30 13.38
C THR A 364 26.43 16.89 13.94
N GLU A 365 27.02 16.65 15.09
CA GLU A 365 26.96 15.37 15.78
C GLU A 365 25.53 14.97 16.18
N THR A 366 24.68 15.96 16.50
CA THR A 366 23.26 15.72 16.81
C THR A 366 22.53 15.21 15.57
N VAL A 367 22.70 15.83 14.41
CA VAL A 367 22.11 15.37 13.15
C VAL A 367 22.61 13.97 12.81
N SER A 368 23.91 13.70 12.92
CA SER A 368 24.47 12.38 12.70
C SER A 368 23.87 11.31 13.62
N ARG A 369 23.67 11.64 14.90
CA ARG A 369 23.03 10.71 15.87
C ARG A 369 21.55 10.49 15.58
N ILE A 370 20.82 11.52 15.11
CA ILE A 370 19.43 11.40 14.66
C ILE A 370 19.36 10.43 13.48
N ILE A 371 20.09 10.69 12.40
CA ILE A 371 20.10 9.86 11.18
C ILE A 371 20.42 8.40 11.51
N ASN A 372 21.36 8.15 12.43
CA ASN A 372 21.76 6.82 12.87
C ASN A 372 20.87 6.24 14.00
N ARG A 373 19.75 6.88 14.33
CA ARG A 373 18.80 6.46 15.38
C ARG A 373 19.42 6.24 16.76
N ARG A 374 20.47 6.99 17.09
CA ARG A 374 21.16 6.90 18.37
C ARG A 374 20.62 7.84 19.44
N VAL A 375 19.67 8.68 19.05
CA VAL A 375 19.02 9.67 19.94
C VAL A 375 17.62 9.96 19.42
N SER A 376 16.66 10.11 20.34
CA SER A 376 15.35 10.68 20.01
C SER A 376 15.45 12.20 20.07
N PRO A 377 15.32 12.91 18.94
CA PRO A 377 15.45 14.36 18.91
C PRO A 377 14.26 15.05 19.54
N LYS A 378 14.47 16.28 20.01
CA LYS A 378 13.34 17.14 20.38
C LYS A 378 12.53 17.50 19.14
N ARG A 379 11.20 17.59 19.28
CA ARG A 379 10.29 17.96 18.19
C ARG A 379 10.72 19.23 17.46
N SER A 380 11.07 20.30 18.21
CA SER A 380 11.52 21.56 17.62
C SER A 380 12.80 21.43 16.75
N THR A 381 13.70 20.52 17.12
CA THR A 381 14.90 20.23 16.31
C THR A 381 14.52 19.54 15.00
N VAL A 382 13.61 18.58 15.06
CA VAL A 382 13.12 17.88 13.87
C VAL A 382 12.38 18.82 12.92
N GLU A 383 11.47 19.65 13.48
CA GLU A 383 10.76 20.67 12.71
C GLU A 383 11.71 21.61 11.98
N ALA A 384 12.73 22.13 12.67
CA ALA A 384 13.71 23.01 12.06
C ALA A 384 14.57 22.34 10.97
N LEU A 385 14.93 21.06 11.12
CA LEU A 385 15.62 20.29 10.09
C LEU A 385 14.73 20.05 8.88
N LEU A 386 13.45 19.71 9.10
CA LEU A 386 12.49 19.50 8.01
C LEU A 386 12.16 20.80 7.29
N ASP A 387 12.03 21.92 8.00
CA ASP A 387 11.84 23.25 7.39
C ASP A 387 13.00 23.58 6.45
N LYS A 388 14.24 23.33 6.89
CA LYS A 388 15.45 23.54 6.08
C LYS A 388 15.49 22.66 4.82
N LEU A 389 14.86 21.48 4.89
CA LEU A 389 14.70 20.54 3.77
C LEU A 389 13.45 20.80 2.92
N GLY A 390 12.75 21.91 3.14
CA GLY A 390 11.53 22.25 2.40
C GLY A 390 10.32 21.35 2.73
N LEU A 391 10.34 20.69 3.89
CA LEU A 391 9.30 19.80 4.38
C LEU A 391 8.54 20.41 5.57
N GLY A 392 8.51 21.72 5.71
CA GLY A 392 7.77 22.40 6.76
C GLY A 392 6.30 21.99 6.79
N GLY A 393 5.78 21.68 7.98
CA GLY A 393 4.41 21.24 8.18
C GLY A 393 4.15 19.75 7.92
N VAL A 394 5.14 18.97 7.51
CA VAL A 394 5.00 17.51 7.34
C VAL A 394 4.73 16.79 8.66
N LEU A 395 5.18 17.37 9.78
CA LEU A 395 4.92 16.83 11.13
C LEU A 395 3.54 17.16 11.69
N SER A 396 2.67 17.81 10.93
CA SER A 396 1.32 18.13 11.43
C SER A 396 0.42 16.92 11.63
N GLU A 397 0.81 15.75 11.12
CA GLU A 397 0.16 14.45 11.30
C GLU A 397 1.14 13.45 11.91
N ASN A 398 1.52 13.66 13.17
CA ASN A 398 2.48 12.80 13.84
C ASN A 398 1.87 11.45 14.21
N VAL A 399 2.64 10.38 13.97
CA VAL A 399 2.44 9.13 14.71
C VAL A 399 2.91 9.38 16.13
N ILE A 400 2.03 9.16 17.08
CA ILE A 400 2.35 9.23 18.52
C ILE A 400 2.77 7.82 18.93
N VAL A 401 4.00 7.69 19.39
CA VAL A 401 4.49 6.44 20.00
C VAL A 401 4.34 6.56 21.49
N SER A 402 3.47 5.76 22.07
CA SER A 402 3.23 5.71 23.52
C SER A 402 2.84 4.30 23.92
N ASP A 403 3.29 3.87 25.10
CA ASP A 403 2.86 2.62 25.73
C ASP A 403 1.66 2.85 26.68
N ASP A 404 1.16 4.09 26.74
CA ASP A 404 0.00 4.49 27.54
C ASP A 404 -1.26 4.54 26.70
N TRP A 405 -2.12 3.55 26.83
CA TRP A 405 -3.37 3.43 26.10
C TRP A 405 -4.37 4.55 26.42
N GLU A 406 -4.37 5.10 27.64
CA GLU A 406 -5.24 6.24 27.96
C GLU A 406 -4.85 7.49 27.17
N THR A 407 -3.55 7.69 26.93
CA THR A 407 -3.07 8.74 26.03
C THR A 407 -3.56 8.52 24.60
N HIS A 408 -3.55 7.30 24.10
CA HIS A 408 -4.09 6.96 22.77
C HIS A 408 -5.58 7.32 22.68
N ARG A 409 -6.37 6.94 23.68
CA ARG A 409 -7.81 7.20 23.73
C ARG A 409 -8.17 8.68 23.78
N ILE A 410 -7.44 9.47 24.57
CA ILE A 410 -7.67 10.92 24.68
C ILE A 410 -7.46 11.63 23.33
N TRP A 411 -6.49 11.18 22.53
CA TRP A 411 -6.21 11.78 21.24
C TRP A 411 -7.19 11.35 20.15
N ASP A 412 -7.72 10.14 20.21
CA ASP A 412 -8.76 9.69 19.28
C ASP A 412 -10.09 10.44 19.49
N ASP A 413 -10.32 10.95 20.70
CA ASP A 413 -11.50 11.73 21.08
C ASP A 413 -11.36 13.24 20.72
N MET A 414 -10.15 13.73 20.39
CA MET A 414 -9.88 15.13 19.99
C MET A 414 -9.93 15.30 18.46
#